data_850878bdb52360c955adf61e8f2c31a6
#
_entry.id   850878bdb52360c955adf61e8f2c31a6
#
_cell.length_a   1.000
_cell.length_b   1.000
_cell.length_c   1.000
_cell.angle_alpha   90.00
_cell.angle_beta   90.00
_cell.angle_gamma   90.00
#
_symmetry.space_group_name_H-M   'P 1'
#
loop_
_entity.id
_entity.type
_entity.pdbx_description
1 polymer ?
#
loop_
_entity_poly.entity_id
_entity_poly.type
_entity_poly.pdbx_seq_one_letter_code
_entity_poly.pdbx_strand_id
1 'polypeptide(L)'
;DEIICGGTGYGPGPNLPDEVEHIRPDYTIYPQFPDTAYGFLSRGWPRGCGFCIVSGKEGRRSVRVADLSEFWDGQREIKLLDANLLACPDHEHLILQLAESRAWVDFSQGLDIRLITPDNAALLNRVKTKAVHFAWDDPNIDLTPYFRRFLELTNIKSGRRRRVYVLTNFGSTHEQDLYRVNTLRGLGYDPYVMIYDRPSAPPITRQLQRWVNNKRIFYTVPDFADYIPGRLGGEGGA
;
A
#
# COMPACT_ATOMS: atom_id res chain seq x y z
N ASP A 1 17.49 33.38 -4.76
CA ASP A 1 16.73 32.23 -4.17
C ASP A 1 17.12 30.99 -4.95
N GLU A 2 17.65 29.99 -4.26
CA GLU A 2 18.02 28.70 -4.86
C GLU A 2 16.79 27.77 -4.85
N ILE A 3 16.46 27.17 -6.00
CA ILE A 3 15.38 26.17 -6.11
C ILE A 3 16.04 24.79 -6.17
N ILE A 4 15.85 23.99 -5.13
CA ILE A 4 16.33 22.61 -5.09
C ILE A 4 15.16 21.69 -5.51
N CYS A 5 15.34 20.97 -6.61
CA CYS A 5 14.36 20.00 -7.11
C CYS A 5 14.84 18.58 -6.83
N GLY A 6 13.96 17.76 -6.26
CA GLY A 6 14.28 16.38 -5.94
C GLY A 6 13.03 15.50 -5.82
N GLY A 7 13.21 14.28 -5.36
CA GLY A 7 12.14 13.32 -5.19
C GLY A 7 11.96 12.36 -6.37
N THR A 8 11.19 11.30 -6.17
CA THR A 8 11.07 10.16 -7.11
C THR A 8 10.49 10.56 -8.46
N GLY A 9 9.63 11.58 -8.49
CA GLY A 9 9.06 12.11 -9.73
C GLY A 9 10.03 12.93 -10.58
N TYR A 10 11.13 13.38 -9.99
CA TYR A 10 12.17 14.16 -10.66
C TYR A 10 13.34 13.31 -11.16
N GLY A 11 13.37 12.01 -10.80
CA GLY A 11 14.48 11.09 -11.06
C GLY A 11 15.39 10.91 -9.83
N PRO A 12 16.57 10.29 -9.97
CA PRO A 12 17.52 10.10 -8.89
C PRO A 12 18.22 11.43 -8.55
N GLY A 13 17.46 12.39 -8.03
CA GLY A 13 17.99 13.67 -7.56
C GLY A 13 18.54 13.57 -6.13
N PRO A 14 19.22 14.59 -5.63
CA PRO A 14 19.68 14.66 -4.25
C PRO A 14 18.49 14.58 -3.29
N ASN A 15 18.73 14.04 -2.11
CA ASN A 15 17.80 14.21 -0.99
C ASN A 15 17.77 15.69 -0.58
N LEU A 16 16.69 16.10 0.06
CA LEU A 16 16.68 17.42 0.71
C LEU A 16 17.77 17.46 1.79
N PRO A 17 18.34 18.64 2.08
CA PRO A 17 19.18 18.82 3.26
C PRO A 17 18.43 18.40 4.53
N ASP A 18 19.14 17.79 5.49
CA ASP A 18 18.54 17.27 6.72
C ASP A 18 17.75 18.36 7.47
N GLU A 19 18.27 19.58 7.52
CA GLU A 19 17.59 20.71 8.15
C GLU A 19 16.27 21.08 7.49
N VAL A 20 16.06 20.72 6.20
CA VAL A 20 14.80 20.94 5.47
C VAL A 20 13.89 19.72 5.60
N GLU A 21 14.46 18.52 5.57
CA GLU A 21 13.67 17.26 5.63
C GLU A 21 12.95 17.11 6.97
N HIS A 22 13.53 17.64 8.07
CA HIS A 22 12.96 17.57 9.43
C HIS A 22 12.13 18.83 9.82
N ILE A 23 11.89 19.76 8.88
CA ILE A 23 10.94 20.84 9.12
C ILE A 23 9.53 20.31 9.06
N ARG A 24 8.71 20.65 10.07
CA ARG A 24 7.28 20.30 10.05
C ARG A 24 6.61 20.86 8.80
N PRO A 25 5.90 20.02 8.02
CA PRO A 25 5.20 20.48 6.82
C PRO A 25 4.15 21.55 7.12
N ASP A 26 4.09 22.57 6.31
CA ASP A 26 3.03 23.57 6.36
C ASP A 26 1.81 23.06 5.57
N TYR A 27 0.84 22.47 6.26
CA TYR A 27 -0.37 21.95 5.64
C TYR A 27 -1.36 23.04 5.22
N THR A 28 -1.13 24.31 5.59
CA THR A 28 -2.03 25.41 5.22
C THR A 28 -1.94 25.76 3.74
N ILE A 29 -0.83 25.41 3.07
CA ILE A 29 -0.67 25.58 1.61
C ILE A 29 -1.58 24.66 0.78
N TYR A 30 -2.18 23.63 1.41
CA TYR A 30 -3.11 22.70 0.79
C TYR A 30 -4.48 22.73 1.49
N PRO A 31 -5.25 23.83 1.35
CA PRO A 31 -6.49 24.03 2.11
C PRO A 31 -7.57 22.98 1.83
N GLN A 32 -7.49 22.22 0.74
CA GLN A 32 -8.37 21.11 0.43
C GLN A 32 -8.09 19.84 1.25
N PHE A 33 -6.95 19.75 1.94
CA PHE A 33 -6.55 18.59 2.78
C PHE A 33 -6.03 19.01 4.17
N PRO A 34 -6.71 19.93 4.89
CA PRO A 34 -6.19 20.51 6.12
C PRO A 34 -6.08 19.48 7.25
N ASP A 35 -6.87 18.40 7.19
CA ASP A 35 -7.00 17.41 8.25
C ASP A 35 -6.13 16.17 8.05
N THR A 36 -5.21 16.18 7.09
CA THR A 36 -4.36 15.01 6.79
C THR A 36 -2.88 15.37 6.92
N ALA A 37 -2.19 14.68 7.82
CA ALA A 37 -0.74 14.71 7.90
C ALA A 37 -0.11 13.66 6.98
N TYR A 38 1.01 13.98 6.35
CA TYR A 38 1.77 13.11 5.46
C TYR A 38 3.21 13.03 5.94
N GLY A 39 3.78 11.84 6.04
CA GLY A 39 5.17 11.70 6.43
C GLY A 39 5.67 10.27 6.43
N PHE A 40 6.96 10.16 6.74
CA PHE A 40 7.69 8.91 6.91
C PHE A 40 8.12 8.79 8.36
N LEU A 41 7.87 7.64 8.97
CA LEU A 41 8.47 7.24 10.24
C LEU A 41 9.75 6.43 10.00
N SER A 42 9.76 5.65 8.90
CA SER A 42 10.89 4.85 8.49
C SER A 42 11.12 4.94 6.97
N ARG A 43 12.37 4.76 6.56
CA ARG A 43 12.76 4.64 5.15
C ARG A 43 13.66 3.43 4.95
N GLY A 44 13.70 2.95 3.71
CA GLY A 44 14.48 1.81 3.28
C GLY A 44 13.64 0.57 2.99
N TRP A 45 14.13 -0.24 2.04
CA TRP A 45 13.45 -1.45 1.58
C TRP A 45 14.42 -2.64 1.57
N PRO A 46 14.30 -3.61 2.52
CA PRO A 46 15.24 -4.71 2.63
C PRO A 46 15.25 -5.66 1.43
N ARG A 47 14.16 -5.69 0.66
CA ARG A 47 14.06 -6.56 -0.51
C ARG A 47 14.55 -5.84 -1.76
N GLY A 48 15.31 -6.56 -2.59
CA GLY A 48 15.79 -6.06 -3.89
C GLY A 48 14.83 -6.42 -5.02
N CYS A 49 13.57 -5.97 -4.96
CA CYS A 49 12.61 -6.25 -6.01
C CYS A 49 13.06 -5.60 -7.33
N GLY A 50 13.22 -6.40 -8.41
CA GLY A 50 13.78 -5.94 -9.68
C GLY A 50 12.96 -4.88 -10.43
N PHE A 51 11.72 -4.67 -10.03
CA PHE A 51 10.83 -3.65 -10.58
C PHE A 51 10.77 -2.34 -9.75
N CYS A 52 11.35 -2.34 -8.54
CA CYS A 52 11.16 -1.27 -7.57
C CYS A 52 12.44 -0.47 -7.38
N ILE A 53 12.33 0.86 -7.47
CA ILE A 53 13.47 1.77 -7.29
C ILE A 53 13.79 2.07 -5.82
N VAL A 54 12.89 1.72 -4.88
CA VAL A 54 12.98 2.14 -3.48
C VAL A 54 14.26 1.64 -2.82
N SER A 55 14.63 0.36 -3.01
CA SER A 55 15.85 -0.17 -2.41
C SER A 55 17.14 0.48 -2.96
N GLY A 56 17.11 0.95 -4.21
CA GLY A 56 18.21 1.68 -4.81
C GLY A 56 18.32 3.13 -4.32
N LYS A 57 17.16 3.75 -4.02
CA LYS A 57 17.08 5.14 -3.60
C LYS A 57 17.22 5.33 -2.09
N GLU A 58 16.54 4.50 -1.30
CA GLU A 58 16.45 4.63 0.14
C GLU A 58 17.34 3.64 0.91
N GLY A 59 18.03 2.76 0.17
CA GLY A 59 18.88 1.71 0.76
C GLY A 59 18.13 0.44 1.13
N ARG A 60 18.91 -0.59 1.51
CA ARG A 60 18.43 -1.95 1.80
C ARG A 60 18.25 -2.22 3.31
N ARG A 61 18.30 -1.21 4.14
CA ARG A 61 17.96 -1.31 5.57
C ARG A 61 16.82 -0.35 5.86
N SER A 62 15.78 -0.86 6.47
CA SER A 62 14.74 0.02 7.00
C SER A 62 15.25 0.61 8.32
N VAL A 63 15.27 1.92 8.40
CA VAL A 63 15.72 2.69 9.56
C VAL A 63 14.66 3.72 9.93
N ARG A 64 14.54 4.02 11.22
CA ARG A 64 13.74 5.13 11.69
C ARG A 64 14.35 6.44 11.19
N VAL A 65 13.52 7.33 10.66
CA VAL A 65 13.93 8.65 10.15
C VAL A 65 13.25 9.80 10.87
N ALA A 66 12.07 9.58 11.46
CA ALA A 66 11.35 10.62 12.20
C ALA A 66 10.50 10.03 13.33
N ASP A 67 10.11 10.90 14.26
CA ASP A 67 8.99 10.68 15.16
C ASP A 67 7.72 11.26 14.57
N LEU A 68 6.56 10.75 15.00
CA LEU A 68 5.27 11.22 14.52
C LEU A 68 5.07 12.73 14.73
N SER A 69 5.61 13.28 15.83
CA SER A 69 5.53 14.70 16.15
C SER A 69 6.22 15.62 15.15
N GLU A 70 7.10 15.10 14.29
CA GLU A 70 7.79 15.92 13.29
C GLU A 70 6.88 16.34 12.14
N PHE A 71 5.85 15.54 11.83
CA PHE A 71 4.94 15.85 10.73
C PHE A 71 3.44 15.84 11.09
N TRP A 72 3.07 15.41 12.31
CA TRP A 72 1.69 15.40 12.79
C TRP A 72 1.53 16.33 13.98
N ASP A 73 0.47 17.15 13.98
CA ASP A 73 0.12 18.11 15.02
C ASP A 73 -1.41 18.17 15.22
N GLY A 74 -1.99 17.00 15.50
CA GLY A 74 -3.41 16.90 15.79
C GLY A 74 -4.33 16.71 14.57
N GLN A 75 -3.80 16.57 13.34
CA GLN A 75 -4.61 16.27 12.17
C GLN A 75 -5.43 14.99 12.41
N ARG A 76 -6.64 14.99 11.87
CA ARG A 76 -7.59 13.90 12.04
C ARG A 76 -7.15 12.60 11.35
N GLU A 77 -6.36 12.72 10.29
CA GLU A 77 -5.85 11.63 9.49
C GLU A 77 -4.33 11.69 9.35
N ILE A 78 -3.70 10.53 9.30
CA ILE A 78 -2.28 10.36 9.02
C ILE A 78 -2.17 9.44 7.82
N LYS A 79 -1.44 9.87 6.79
CA LYS A 79 -1.08 9.06 5.65
C LYS A 79 0.40 8.77 5.67
N LEU A 80 0.75 7.53 6.03
CA LEU A 80 2.14 7.09 6.05
C LEU A 80 2.63 6.77 4.65
N LEU A 81 3.84 7.25 4.36
CA LEU A 81 4.52 7.06 3.09
C LEU A 81 5.65 6.02 3.18
N ASP A 82 5.79 5.39 4.34
CA ASP A 82 6.78 4.32 4.61
C ASP A 82 6.63 3.17 3.62
N ALA A 83 7.71 2.76 2.98
CA ALA A 83 7.69 1.62 2.07
C ALA A 83 7.35 0.31 2.79
N ASN A 84 7.77 0.17 4.06
CA ASN A 84 7.39 -0.94 4.94
C ASN A 84 7.80 -0.65 6.39
N LEU A 85 6.89 -0.10 7.17
CA LEU A 85 7.14 0.21 8.58
C LEU A 85 7.57 -1.02 9.40
N LEU A 86 6.99 -2.20 9.12
CA LEU A 86 7.30 -3.43 9.88
C LEU A 86 8.73 -3.94 9.72
N ALA A 87 9.46 -3.48 8.69
CA ALA A 87 10.86 -3.83 8.52
C ALA A 87 11.81 -2.97 9.37
N CYS A 88 11.33 -1.88 9.93
CA CYS A 88 12.10 -1.04 10.83
C CYS A 88 12.26 -1.73 12.20
N PRO A 89 13.48 -1.81 12.78
CA PRO A 89 13.67 -2.38 14.11
C PRO A 89 12.80 -1.70 15.18
N ASP A 90 12.58 -0.39 15.06
CA ASP A 90 11.80 0.42 16.02
C ASP A 90 10.30 0.42 15.74
N HIS A 91 9.79 -0.45 14.84
CA HIS A 91 8.40 -0.42 14.38
C HIS A 91 7.36 -0.48 15.50
N GLU A 92 7.63 -1.22 16.58
CA GLU A 92 6.70 -1.33 17.72
C GLU A 92 6.51 0.02 18.40
N HIS A 93 7.62 0.73 18.67
CA HIS A 93 7.57 2.08 19.22
C HIS A 93 6.83 3.07 18.29
N LEU A 94 7.09 2.98 17.00
CA LEU A 94 6.45 3.84 16.01
C LEU A 94 4.94 3.55 15.87
N ILE A 95 4.53 2.28 15.92
CA ILE A 95 3.11 1.90 15.95
C ILE A 95 2.43 2.39 17.23
N LEU A 96 3.12 2.40 18.37
CA LEU A 96 2.58 2.98 19.61
C LEU A 96 2.30 4.47 19.48
N GLN A 97 3.19 5.26 18.88
CA GLN A 97 2.94 6.68 18.61
C GLN A 97 1.68 6.89 17.75
N LEU A 98 1.51 6.04 16.71
CA LEU A 98 0.32 6.07 15.87
C LEU A 98 -0.96 5.71 16.65
N ALA A 99 -0.89 4.74 17.56
CA ALA A 99 -2.04 4.36 18.39
C ALA A 99 -2.42 5.47 19.38
N GLU A 100 -1.44 6.12 19.97
CA GLU A 100 -1.62 7.21 20.94
C GLU A 100 -2.16 8.50 20.29
N SER A 101 -1.83 8.76 19.02
CA SER A 101 -2.36 9.89 18.26
C SER A 101 -3.88 9.89 18.14
N ARG A 102 -4.50 8.69 18.17
CA ARG A 102 -5.94 8.47 17.93
C ARG A 102 -6.43 8.98 16.56
N ALA A 103 -5.54 9.38 15.67
CA ALA A 103 -5.85 9.73 14.30
C ALA A 103 -6.18 8.48 13.46
N TRP A 104 -6.87 8.68 12.35
CA TRP A 104 -7.08 7.61 11.37
C TRP A 104 -5.83 7.41 10.51
N VAL A 105 -5.22 6.25 10.59
CA VAL A 105 -3.96 5.95 9.90
C VAL A 105 -4.19 5.16 8.62
N ASP A 106 -3.66 5.68 7.52
CA ASP A 106 -3.55 4.99 6.23
C ASP A 106 -2.08 4.57 6.01
N PHE A 107 -1.81 3.26 6.06
CA PHE A 107 -0.52 2.67 5.71
C PHE A 107 -0.41 2.56 4.18
N SER A 108 -0.29 3.70 3.49
CA SER A 108 -0.59 3.85 2.07
C SER A 108 0.38 3.15 1.12
N GLN A 109 1.66 3.02 1.48
CA GLN A 109 2.64 2.33 0.64
C GLN A 109 2.73 0.83 0.96
N GLY A 110 2.30 0.43 2.14
CA GLY A 110 2.08 -0.95 2.48
C GLY A 110 2.90 -1.46 3.67
N LEU A 111 2.55 -2.67 4.06
CA LEU A 111 3.24 -3.48 5.06
C LEU A 111 3.60 -4.82 4.42
N ASP A 112 4.76 -5.39 4.75
CA ASP A 112 5.07 -6.75 4.34
C ASP A 112 4.29 -7.74 5.22
N ILE A 113 3.29 -8.39 4.63
CA ILE A 113 2.40 -9.33 5.32
C ILE A 113 3.15 -10.46 6.03
N ARG A 114 4.37 -10.81 5.57
CA ARG A 114 5.21 -11.86 6.13
C ARG A 114 5.84 -11.48 7.47
N LEU A 115 5.90 -10.18 7.78
CA LEU A 115 6.47 -9.64 9.01
C LEU A 115 5.43 -9.47 10.13
N ILE A 116 4.19 -9.86 9.89
CA ILE A 116 3.14 -9.83 10.91
C ILE A 116 3.42 -10.89 11.98
N THR A 117 3.53 -10.43 13.21
CA THR A 117 3.68 -11.24 14.43
C THR A 117 2.49 -11.00 15.36
N PRO A 118 2.23 -11.86 16.38
CA PRO A 118 1.21 -11.57 17.37
C PRO A 118 1.42 -10.22 18.07
N ASP A 119 2.67 -9.86 18.35
CA ASP A 119 3.00 -8.64 19.11
C ASP A 119 2.70 -7.38 18.29
N ASN A 120 3.22 -7.28 17.06
CA ASN A 120 2.92 -6.11 16.23
C ASN A 120 1.46 -6.06 15.75
N ALA A 121 0.79 -7.20 15.60
CA ALA A 121 -0.65 -7.23 15.33
C ALA A 121 -1.47 -6.70 16.51
N ALA A 122 -1.08 -7.03 17.76
CA ALA A 122 -1.71 -6.48 18.95
C ALA A 122 -1.58 -4.95 19.02
N LEU A 123 -0.41 -4.41 18.62
CA LEU A 123 -0.21 -2.96 18.52
C LEU A 123 -1.03 -2.34 17.39
N LEU A 124 -1.07 -2.95 16.21
CA LEU A 124 -1.91 -2.51 15.09
C LEU A 124 -3.39 -2.48 15.45
N ASN A 125 -3.86 -3.40 16.32
CA ASN A 125 -5.24 -3.42 16.80
C ASN A 125 -5.60 -2.20 17.67
N ARG A 126 -4.62 -1.48 18.21
CA ARG A 126 -4.82 -0.23 18.96
C ARG A 126 -4.89 1.00 18.06
N VAL A 127 -4.38 0.91 16.83
CA VAL A 127 -4.39 1.99 15.84
C VAL A 127 -5.78 2.12 15.21
N LYS A 128 -6.28 3.32 15.07
CA LYS A 128 -7.46 3.57 14.23
C LYS A 128 -7.09 3.45 12.76
N THR A 129 -7.08 2.26 12.24
CA THR A 129 -6.67 1.98 10.87
C THR A 129 -7.74 2.42 9.87
N LYS A 130 -7.43 3.38 9.03
CA LYS A 130 -8.23 3.80 7.87
C LYS A 130 -8.09 2.82 6.72
N ALA A 131 -6.86 2.49 6.38
CA ALA A 131 -6.52 1.48 5.39
C ALA A 131 -5.14 0.86 5.70
N VAL A 132 -4.98 -0.39 5.36
CA VAL A 132 -3.69 -1.09 5.32
C VAL A 132 -3.52 -1.69 3.94
N HIS A 133 -2.34 -1.52 3.40
CA HIS A 133 -1.98 -2.03 2.08
C HIS A 133 -0.92 -3.11 2.22
N PHE A 134 -1.00 -4.12 1.38
CA PHE A 134 -0.02 -5.20 1.22
C PHE A 134 0.31 -5.36 -0.25
N ALA A 135 1.28 -6.21 -0.56
CA ALA A 135 1.60 -6.58 -1.92
C ALA A 135 1.77 -8.10 -2.07
N TRP A 136 1.29 -8.62 -3.19
CA TRP A 136 1.57 -9.98 -3.63
C TRP A 136 2.11 -9.93 -5.07
N ASP A 137 3.40 -9.61 -5.19
CA ASP A 137 4.04 -9.32 -6.46
C ASP A 137 4.69 -10.56 -7.08
N ASP A 138 5.29 -11.44 -6.27
CA ASP A 138 5.92 -12.67 -6.75
C ASP A 138 4.89 -13.78 -6.93
N PRO A 139 4.65 -14.24 -8.18
CA PRO A 139 3.68 -15.29 -8.47
C PRO A 139 4.12 -16.69 -7.98
N ASN A 140 5.40 -16.87 -7.65
CA ASN A 140 5.96 -18.15 -7.22
C ASN A 140 5.93 -18.34 -5.69
N ILE A 141 5.55 -17.28 -4.95
CA ILE A 141 5.44 -17.33 -3.49
C ILE A 141 3.97 -17.34 -3.09
N ASP A 142 3.53 -18.40 -2.41
CA ASP A 142 2.18 -18.41 -1.81
C ASP A 142 2.15 -17.61 -0.51
N LEU A 143 1.44 -16.49 -0.52
CA LEU A 143 1.22 -15.64 0.64
C LEU A 143 -0.09 -15.92 1.38
N THR A 144 -0.89 -16.88 0.92
CA THR A 144 -2.19 -17.26 1.51
C THR A 144 -2.12 -17.52 3.02
N PRO A 145 -1.12 -18.26 3.56
CA PRO A 145 -1.03 -18.50 5.00
C PRO A 145 -0.84 -17.20 5.80
N TYR A 146 -0.05 -16.26 5.28
CA TYR A 146 0.20 -14.98 5.93
C TYR A 146 -1.04 -14.09 5.93
N PHE A 147 -1.80 -14.06 4.83
CA PHE A 147 -3.07 -13.33 4.76
C PHE A 147 -4.10 -13.92 5.74
N ARG A 148 -4.20 -15.23 5.87
CA ARG A 148 -5.07 -15.89 6.86
C ARG A 148 -4.66 -15.52 8.29
N ARG A 149 -3.37 -15.63 8.60
CA ARG A 149 -2.82 -15.24 9.91
C ARG A 149 -3.12 -13.78 10.28
N PHE A 150 -3.03 -12.86 9.32
CA PHE A 150 -3.39 -11.45 9.56
C PHE A 150 -4.86 -11.30 9.97
N LEU A 151 -5.78 -12.05 9.31
CA LEU A 151 -7.20 -12.02 9.64
C LEU A 151 -7.50 -12.58 11.04
N GLU A 152 -6.73 -13.57 11.47
CA GLU A 152 -6.86 -14.18 12.80
C GLU A 152 -6.35 -13.23 13.90
N LEU A 153 -5.25 -12.54 13.65
CA LEU A 153 -4.55 -11.71 14.63
C LEU A 153 -5.11 -10.30 14.75
N THR A 154 -5.83 -9.78 13.72
CA THR A 154 -6.24 -8.39 13.69
C THR A 154 -7.75 -8.18 13.70
N ASN A 155 -8.17 -7.02 14.23
CA ASN A 155 -9.56 -6.59 14.26
C ASN A 155 -9.95 -5.73 13.04
N ILE A 156 -9.07 -5.59 12.05
CA ILE A 156 -9.33 -4.85 10.80
C ILE A 156 -10.22 -5.69 9.89
N LYS A 157 -11.53 -5.70 10.15
CA LYS A 157 -12.47 -6.65 9.51
C LYS A 157 -12.99 -6.23 8.14
N SER A 158 -13.00 -4.95 7.81
CA SER A 158 -13.54 -4.47 6.53
C SER A 158 -12.58 -4.77 5.37
N GLY A 159 -13.03 -5.52 4.37
CA GLY A 159 -12.26 -5.80 3.15
C GLY A 159 -11.76 -4.53 2.45
N ARG A 160 -12.57 -3.46 2.44
CA ARG A 160 -12.19 -2.16 1.86
C ARG A 160 -11.01 -1.48 2.57
N ARG A 161 -10.70 -1.89 3.80
CA ARG A 161 -9.55 -1.41 4.58
C ARG A 161 -8.31 -2.26 4.39
N ARG A 162 -8.43 -3.43 3.78
CA ARG A 162 -7.35 -4.40 3.57
C ARG A 162 -7.09 -4.53 2.07
N ARG A 163 -6.26 -3.65 1.53
CA ARG A 163 -5.94 -3.63 0.11
C ARG A 163 -4.69 -4.42 -0.17
N VAL A 164 -4.64 -5.09 -1.32
CA VAL A 164 -3.46 -5.84 -1.75
C VAL A 164 -3.14 -5.50 -3.20
N TYR A 165 -1.97 -4.92 -3.40
CA TYR A 165 -1.42 -4.73 -4.73
C TYR A 165 -1.00 -6.08 -5.31
N VAL A 166 -1.36 -6.32 -6.56
CA VAL A 166 -0.98 -7.52 -7.33
C VAL A 166 -0.27 -7.04 -8.58
N LEU A 167 1.06 -7.24 -8.60
CA LEU A 167 1.86 -6.91 -9.77
C LEU A 167 1.65 -7.97 -10.85
N THR A 168 1.37 -7.53 -12.07
CA THR A 168 1.14 -8.36 -13.24
C THR A 168 2.09 -7.96 -14.37
N ASN A 169 2.26 -8.80 -15.38
CA ASN A 169 3.17 -8.56 -16.50
C ASN A 169 4.65 -8.42 -16.08
N PHE A 170 5.03 -9.03 -14.95
CA PHE A 170 6.42 -9.11 -14.49
C PHE A 170 6.74 -10.56 -14.11
N GLY A 171 7.00 -11.39 -15.12
CA GLY A 171 7.32 -12.82 -14.94
C GLY A 171 6.14 -13.69 -14.48
N SER A 172 4.90 -13.18 -14.52
CA SER A 172 3.69 -13.94 -14.19
C SER A 172 2.89 -14.32 -15.43
N THR A 173 2.18 -15.45 -15.37
CA THR A 173 1.15 -15.81 -16.35
C THR A 173 -0.20 -15.22 -15.94
N HIS A 174 -1.15 -15.17 -16.89
CA HIS A 174 -2.50 -14.71 -16.60
C HIS A 174 -3.20 -15.57 -15.54
N GLU A 175 -2.98 -16.89 -15.59
CA GLU A 175 -3.55 -17.83 -14.62
C GLU A 175 -3.01 -17.58 -13.20
N GLN A 176 -1.71 -17.27 -13.08
CA GLN A 176 -1.11 -16.91 -11.79
C GLN A 176 -1.65 -15.57 -11.26
N ASP A 177 -1.87 -14.61 -12.16
CA ASP A 177 -2.45 -13.30 -11.80
C ASP A 177 -3.89 -13.48 -11.30
N LEU A 178 -4.70 -14.25 -12.03
CA LEU A 178 -6.09 -14.53 -11.69
C LEU A 178 -6.20 -15.35 -10.39
N TYR A 179 -5.31 -16.32 -10.19
CA TYR A 179 -5.23 -17.09 -8.94
C TYR A 179 -5.03 -16.18 -7.72
N ARG A 180 -4.06 -15.25 -7.78
CA ARG A 180 -3.78 -14.33 -6.68
C ARG A 180 -4.99 -13.43 -6.40
N VAL A 181 -5.59 -12.87 -7.44
CA VAL A 181 -6.78 -12.02 -7.33
C VAL A 181 -7.96 -12.78 -6.69
N ASN A 182 -8.26 -13.99 -7.17
CA ASN A 182 -9.38 -14.78 -6.66
C ASN A 182 -9.15 -15.28 -5.24
N THR A 183 -7.90 -15.65 -4.90
CA THR A 183 -7.52 -16.03 -3.54
C THR A 183 -7.73 -14.87 -2.57
N LEU A 184 -7.26 -13.67 -2.91
CA LEU A 184 -7.43 -12.47 -2.10
C LEU A 184 -8.92 -12.11 -1.92
N ARG A 185 -9.69 -12.19 -3.00
CA ARG A 185 -11.14 -11.98 -2.97
C ARG A 185 -11.82 -12.98 -2.03
N GLY A 186 -11.51 -14.26 -2.15
CA GLY A 186 -12.06 -15.32 -1.30
C GLY A 186 -11.72 -15.15 0.19
N LEU A 187 -10.58 -14.56 0.50
CA LEU A 187 -10.17 -14.18 1.85
C LEU A 187 -10.77 -12.85 2.33
N GLY A 188 -11.53 -12.15 1.49
CA GLY A 188 -12.15 -10.87 1.83
C GLY A 188 -11.17 -9.69 1.86
N TYR A 189 -10.08 -9.75 1.11
CA TYR A 189 -9.22 -8.61 0.81
C TYR A 189 -9.72 -7.85 -0.42
N ASP A 190 -9.25 -6.62 -0.60
CA ASP A 190 -9.54 -5.78 -1.76
C ASP A 190 -8.32 -5.76 -2.70
N PRO A 191 -8.22 -6.65 -3.70
CA PRO A 191 -7.10 -6.68 -4.63
C PRO A 191 -7.09 -5.44 -5.52
N TYR A 192 -5.89 -4.99 -5.89
CA TYR A 192 -5.66 -3.91 -6.85
C TYR A 192 -4.55 -4.31 -7.81
N VAL A 193 -4.87 -4.47 -9.08
CA VAL A 193 -3.93 -4.92 -10.11
C VAL A 193 -3.09 -3.76 -10.61
N MET A 194 -1.77 -3.93 -10.52
CA MET A 194 -0.76 -3.04 -11.08
C MET A 194 -0.08 -3.75 -12.25
N ILE A 195 0.01 -3.10 -13.39
CA ILE A 195 0.65 -3.66 -14.58
C ILE A 195 2.05 -3.08 -14.71
N TYR A 196 3.07 -3.94 -14.66
CA TYR A 196 4.43 -3.57 -15.03
C TYR A 196 4.50 -3.34 -16.54
N ASP A 197 5.11 -2.23 -16.97
CA ASP A 197 5.22 -1.86 -18.38
C ASP A 197 3.88 -2.01 -19.15
N ARG A 198 2.92 -1.21 -18.77
CA ARG A 198 1.56 -1.26 -19.31
C ARG A 198 1.47 -1.20 -20.84
N PRO A 199 2.34 -0.47 -21.56
CA PRO A 199 2.35 -0.48 -23.03
C PRO A 199 2.58 -1.87 -23.63
N SER A 200 3.48 -2.68 -23.06
CA SER A 200 3.80 -4.03 -23.53
C SER A 200 2.83 -5.11 -23.06
N ALA A 201 1.93 -4.78 -22.12
CA ALA A 201 1.05 -5.76 -21.50
C ALA A 201 0.03 -6.33 -22.48
N PRO A 202 -0.24 -7.65 -22.44
CA PRO A 202 -1.28 -8.28 -23.25
C PRO A 202 -2.68 -7.66 -22.99
N PRO A 203 -3.58 -7.68 -23.98
CA PRO A 203 -4.94 -7.17 -23.81
C PRO A 203 -5.67 -7.79 -22.61
N ILE A 204 -5.49 -9.10 -22.36
CA ILE A 204 -6.12 -9.80 -21.26
C ILE A 204 -5.67 -9.27 -19.89
N THR A 205 -4.40 -8.87 -19.74
CA THR A 205 -3.89 -8.26 -18.51
C THR A 205 -4.52 -6.89 -18.25
N ARG A 206 -4.73 -6.09 -19.31
CA ARG A 206 -5.45 -4.80 -19.21
C ARG A 206 -6.93 -5.00 -18.87
N GLN A 207 -7.54 -6.07 -19.39
CA GLN A 207 -8.93 -6.45 -19.04
C GLN A 207 -9.02 -6.89 -17.58
N LEU A 208 -8.08 -7.71 -17.10
CA LEU A 208 -7.99 -8.12 -15.70
C LEU A 208 -7.86 -6.89 -14.78
N GLN A 209 -6.96 -5.95 -15.11
CA GLN A 209 -6.84 -4.70 -14.35
C GLN A 209 -8.16 -3.95 -14.29
N ARG A 210 -8.85 -3.79 -15.42
CA ARG A 210 -10.13 -3.07 -15.47
C ARG A 210 -11.20 -3.77 -14.65
N TRP A 211 -11.30 -5.10 -14.74
CA TRP A 211 -12.25 -5.89 -13.97
C TRP A 211 -12.02 -5.74 -12.48
N VAL A 212 -10.77 -5.90 -12.01
CA VAL A 212 -10.43 -5.84 -10.57
C VAL A 212 -10.53 -4.42 -10.01
N ASN A 213 -9.97 -3.42 -10.72
CA ASN A 213 -9.81 -2.09 -10.17
C ASN A 213 -11.09 -1.25 -10.25
N ASN A 214 -12.00 -1.56 -11.17
CA ASN A 214 -13.35 -1.03 -11.15
C ASN A 214 -14.22 -1.83 -10.15
N LYS A 215 -14.33 -1.33 -8.94
CA LYS A 215 -15.00 -2.05 -7.84
C LYS A 215 -16.49 -2.35 -8.11
N ARG A 216 -17.16 -1.53 -8.90
CA ARG A 216 -18.54 -1.83 -9.32
C ARG A 216 -18.56 -3.11 -10.18
N ILE A 217 -17.67 -3.21 -11.16
CA ILE A 217 -17.56 -4.40 -12.01
C ILE A 217 -17.13 -5.60 -11.17
N PHE A 218 -16.09 -5.45 -10.37
CA PHE A 218 -15.51 -6.54 -9.56
C PHE A 218 -16.50 -7.20 -8.62
N TYR A 219 -17.42 -6.41 -8.04
CA TYR A 219 -18.43 -6.95 -7.13
C TYR A 219 -19.70 -7.46 -7.83
N THR A 220 -20.00 -7.00 -9.06
CA THR A 220 -21.20 -7.42 -9.81
C THR A 220 -20.92 -8.56 -10.79
N VAL A 221 -19.67 -8.72 -11.24
CA VAL A 221 -19.22 -9.79 -12.13
C VAL A 221 -18.27 -10.70 -11.33
N PRO A 222 -18.78 -11.82 -10.77
CA PRO A 222 -17.98 -12.66 -9.86
C PRO A 222 -16.83 -13.39 -10.53
N ASP A 223 -16.98 -13.81 -11.78
CA ASP A 223 -15.97 -14.53 -12.53
C ASP A 223 -15.40 -13.64 -13.64
N PHE A 224 -14.08 -13.67 -13.80
CA PHE A 224 -13.42 -12.95 -14.90
C PHE A 224 -13.85 -13.48 -16.27
N ALA A 225 -14.20 -14.77 -16.39
CA ALA A 225 -14.70 -15.37 -17.62
C ALA A 225 -16.03 -14.73 -18.10
N ASP A 226 -16.83 -14.18 -17.17
CA ASP A 226 -18.09 -13.51 -17.46
C ASP A 226 -17.92 -12.02 -17.75
N TYR A 227 -16.68 -11.51 -17.61
CA TYR A 227 -16.40 -10.10 -17.85
C TYR A 227 -16.32 -9.78 -19.34
N ILE A 228 -17.28 -9.00 -19.84
CA ILE A 228 -17.32 -8.51 -21.23
C ILE A 228 -16.83 -7.04 -21.25
N PRO A 229 -15.65 -6.75 -21.87
CA PRO A 229 -15.17 -5.38 -22.00
C PRO A 229 -16.19 -4.49 -22.73
N GLY A 230 -16.49 -3.31 -22.15
CA GLY A 230 -17.44 -2.36 -22.73
C GLY A 230 -18.89 -2.53 -22.28
N ARG A 231 -19.29 -3.66 -21.72
CA ARG A 231 -20.60 -3.86 -21.09
C ARG A 231 -20.52 -3.39 -19.63
N LEU A 232 -21.08 -2.24 -19.33
CA LEU A 232 -21.39 -1.88 -17.94
C LEU A 232 -22.55 -2.81 -17.52
N GLY A 233 -22.38 -3.58 -16.46
CA GLY A 233 -23.44 -4.42 -15.92
C GLY A 233 -24.70 -3.58 -15.65
N GLY A 234 -25.73 -3.80 -16.44
CA GLY A 234 -26.98 -3.09 -16.33
C GLY A 234 -27.79 -3.16 -17.61
N GLU A 235 -28.08 -4.35 -18.11
CA GLU A 235 -29.32 -4.64 -18.83
C GLU A 235 -29.83 -5.96 -18.23
N GLY A 236 -30.45 -5.84 -17.06
CA GLY A 236 -31.36 -6.83 -16.52
C GLY A 236 -32.77 -6.39 -16.88
N GLY A 237 -33.47 -7.18 -17.68
CA GLY A 237 -34.91 -7.19 -17.70
C GLY A 237 -35.54 -6.69 -19.00
N ALA A 238 -35.91 -7.61 -19.83
CA ALA A 238 -37.22 -7.60 -20.47
C ALA A 238 -38.00 -8.78 -19.91
#